data_d06291cb125f62ab53d217449fc181ea
#
_entry.id   d06291cb125f62ab53d217449fc181ea
#
_cell.length_a   1.000
_cell.length_b   1.000
_cell.length_c   1.000
_cell.angle_alpha   90.00
_cell.angle_beta   90.00
_cell.angle_gamma   90.00
#
_symmetry.space_group_name_H-M   'P 1'
#
loop_
_entity.id
_entity.type
_entity.pdbx_description
1 polymer ?
#
loop_
_entity_poly.entity_id
_entity_poly.type
_entity_poly.pdbx_seq_one_letter_code
_entity_poly.pdbx_strand_id
1 'polypeptide(L)'
;MLQFDRVELDDQSDALRHEVREFIATNENHLPRPNSDFVTGHDAEFSAKLGAQGWIGMTWPGQYGGGEKSNFARLVVTEELLAAGAPVSAHWIADRQSGPLLLRFGSEQQRQQYLPGIARGESYFSIGMSEPDTGSDLASVRTTATAEGDAYRINGTKIWSTDAHRNHYMICLVRTEPASENRHAGLSQIIVDLKNDGAQVRPIRNMAGGEDFNEVVFDNVLVPKDRVVGEPGKGWAQVTSELAYERSGPERFLSAYRVFVELVRICGDQPTSEQAA
;
A
#
# COMPACT_ATOMS: atom_id res chain seq x y z
N MET A 1 -24.09 -0.85 27.29
CA MET A 1 -23.93 -0.38 25.91
C MET A 1 -22.82 0.66 25.91
N LEU A 2 -21.79 0.51 25.12
CA LEU A 2 -20.74 1.54 25.00
C LEU A 2 -21.33 2.77 24.30
N GLN A 3 -21.18 3.94 24.90
CA GLN A 3 -21.52 5.21 24.27
C GLN A 3 -20.24 5.87 23.79
N PHE A 4 -20.23 6.30 22.56
CA PHE A 4 -19.13 7.07 21.97
C PHE A 4 -19.65 8.46 21.67
N ASP A 5 -18.89 9.48 22.06
CA ASP A 5 -19.21 10.84 21.67
C ASP A 5 -19.05 10.98 20.14
N ARG A 6 -20.02 11.62 19.51
CA ARG A 6 -19.96 11.91 18.10
C ARG A 6 -18.91 12.98 17.85
N VAL A 7 -17.91 12.66 17.02
CA VAL A 7 -16.94 13.65 16.55
C VAL A 7 -17.60 14.48 15.46
N GLU A 8 -17.75 15.77 15.70
CA GLU A 8 -18.17 16.72 14.68
C GLU A 8 -16.94 17.20 13.92
N LEU A 9 -17.02 17.12 12.59
CA LEU A 9 -15.99 17.65 11.70
C LEU A 9 -16.29 19.12 11.39
N ASP A 10 -15.28 19.84 10.95
CA ASP A 10 -15.43 21.24 10.51
C ASP A 10 -16.16 21.31 9.14
N ASP A 11 -16.66 22.52 8.81
CA ASP A 11 -17.40 22.78 7.57
C ASP A 11 -16.59 22.43 6.31
N GLN A 12 -15.25 22.54 6.36
CA GLN A 12 -14.39 22.20 5.23
C GLN A 12 -14.34 20.67 5.01
N SER A 13 -14.35 19.90 6.09
CA SER A 13 -14.42 18.44 6.04
C SER A 13 -15.76 17.97 5.49
N ASP A 14 -16.86 18.62 5.86
CA ASP A 14 -18.20 18.29 5.34
C ASP A 14 -18.30 18.63 3.83
N ALA A 15 -17.78 19.78 3.40
CA ALA A 15 -17.74 20.13 1.97
C ALA A 15 -16.93 19.11 1.17
N LEU A 16 -15.75 18.71 1.66
CA LEU A 16 -14.91 17.68 1.03
C LEU A 16 -15.63 16.33 0.97
N ARG A 17 -16.38 15.95 2.02
CA ARG A 17 -17.19 14.73 2.05
C ARG A 17 -18.23 14.71 0.93
N HIS A 18 -18.90 15.83 0.70
CA HIS A 18 -19.85 15.97 -0.40
C HIS A 18 -19.16 15.83 -1.77
N GLU A 19 -18.02 16.49 -1.96
CA GLU A 19 -17.22 16.39 -3.19
C GLU A 19 -16.82 14.94 -3.50
N VAL A 20 -16.34 14.20 -2.49
CA VAL A 20 -15.96 12.79 -2.65
C VAL A 20 -17.17 11.93 -3.03
N ARG A 21 -18.33 12.14 -2.40
CA ARG A 21 -19.57 11.42 -2.72
C ARG A 21 -20.06 11.70 -4.14
N GLU A 22 -20.00 12.94 -4.60
CA GLU A 22 -20.33 13.29 -5.98
C GLU A 22 -19.36 12.63 -6.98
N PHE A 23 -18.08 12.63 -6.68
CA PHE A 23 -17.09 11.92 -7.49
C PHE A 23 -17.38 10.42 -7.56
N ILE A 24 -17.70 9.78 -6.43
CA ILE A 24 -18.06 8.36 -6.38
C ILE A 24 -19.29 8.10 -7.24
N ALA A 25 -20.34 8.91 -7.11
CA ALA A 25 -21.57 8.78 -7.89
C ALA A 25 -21.33 8.90 -9.41
N THR A 26 -20.48 9.83 -9.83
CA THR A 26 -20.11 10.00 -11.25
C THR A 26 -19.20 8.90 -11.80
N ASN A 27 -18.57 8.12 -10.92
CA ASN A 27 -17.67 7.03 -11.26
C ASN A 27 -18.19 5.66 -10.77
N GLU A 28 -19.49 5.52 -10.56
CA GLU A 28 -20.12 4.31 -10.02
C GLU A 28 -19.80 3.04 -10.86
N ASN A 29 -19.59 3.20 -12.15
CA ASN A 29 -19.22 2.12 -13.07
C ASN A 29 -17.87 1.44 -12.74
N HIS A 30 -17.00 2.08 -11.97
CA HIS A 30 -15.75 1.49 -11.47
C HIS A 30 -15.93 0.70 -10.17
N LEU A 31 -17.02 0.90 -9.44
CA LEU A 31 -17.24 0.24 -8.16
C LEU A 31 -17.56 -1.24 -8.37
N PRO A 32 -16.80 -2.16 -7.74
CA PRO A 32 -17.13 -3.57 -7.80
C PRO A 32 -18.44 -3.86 -7.06
N ARG A 33 -18.99 -5.05 -7.24
CA ARG A 33 -20.09 -5.52 -6.37
C ARG A 33 -19.61 -5.54 -4.92
N PRO A 34 -20.52 -5.34 -3.94
CA PRO A 34 -20.17 -5.43 -2.54
C PRO A 34 -19.41 -6.71 -2.24
N ASN A 35 -18.22 -6.58 -1.67
CA ASN A 35 -17.34 -7.67 -1.30
C ASN A 35 -16.63 -7.33 0.02
N SER A 36 -15.89 -8.26 0.58
CA SER A 36 -15.07 -8.07 1.79
C SER A 36 -13.57 -8.07 1.50
N ASP A 37 -13.18 -7.89 0.23
CA ASP A 37 -11.78 -7.86 -0.15
C ASP A 37 -11.10 -6.63 0.45
N PHE A 38 -9.88 -6.82 0.92
CA PHE A 38 -9.09 -5.73 1.46
C PHE A 38 -8.90 -4.64 0.40
N VAL A 39 -9.27 -3.39 0.74
CA VAL A 39 -9.25 -2.21 -0.15
C VAL A 39 -9.91 -2.39 -1.52
N THR A 40 -10.84 -3.34 -1.61
CA THR A 40 -11.89 -3.52 -2.63
C THR A 40 -11.49 -3.67 -4.10
N GLY A 41 -10.22 -3.91 -4.39
CA GLY A 41 -9.77 -4.27 -5.74
C GLY A 41 -8.88 -3.25 -6.42
N HIS A 42 -8.27 -3.68 -7.52
CA HIS A 42 -7.28 -2.94 -8.29
C HIS A 42 -7.92 -2.35 -9.55
N ASP A 43 -7.95 -1.01 -9.65
CA ASP A 43 -8.38 -0.27 -10.84
C ASP A 43 -7.42 0.89 -11.11
N ALA A 44 -6.64 0.78 -12.18
CA ALA A 44 -5.65 1.77 -12.57
C ALA A 44 -6.29 3.07 -13.08
N GLU A 45 -7.41 2.98 -13.82
CA GLU A 45 -8.12 4.15 -14.33
C GLU A 45 -8.76 4.94 -13.19
N PHE A 46 -9.39 4.25 -12.24
CA PHE A 46 -9.95 4.89 -11.06
C PHE A 46 -8.87 5.57 -10.22
N SER A 47 -7.71 4.92 -10.04
CA SER A 47 -6.55 5.52 -9.34
C SER A 47 -6.05 6.79 -10.03
N ALA A 48 -5.93 6.81 -11.36
CA ALA A 48 -5.54 8.00 -12.09
C ALA A 48 -6.57 9.14 -11.94
N LYS A 49 -7.87 8.82 -11.90
CA LYS A 49 -8.92 9.80 -11.61
C LYS A 49 -8.79 10.38 -10.20
N LEU A 50 -8.48 9.57 -9.19
CA LEU A 50 -8.21 10.04 -7.83
C LEU A 50 -6.96 10.92 -7.78
N GLY A 51 -5.91 10.55 -8.51
CA GLY A 51 -4.71 11.38 -8.66
C GLY A 51 -5.01 12.74 -9.27
N ALA A 52 -5.87 12.81 -10.28
CA ALA A 52 -6.31 14.05 -10.91
C ALA A 52 -7.11 14.96 -9.95
N GLN A 53 -7.80 14.39 -8.96
CA GLN A 53 -8.45 15.16 -7.87
C GLN A 53 -7.45 15.63 -6.80
N GLY A 54 -6.19 15.17 -6.83
CA GLY A 54 -5.21 15.42 -5.78
C GLY A 54 -5.49 14.65 -4.49
N TRP A 55 -6.18 13.50 -4.56
CA TRP A 55 -6.55 12.67 -3.41
C TRP A 55 -5.56 11.53 -3.14
N ILE A 56 -4.49 11.44 -3.93
CA ILE A 56 -3.33 10.60 -3.65
C ILE A 56 -2.17 11.50 -3.27
N GLY A 57 -1.39 11.14 -2.26
CA GLY A 57 -0.32 11.99 -1.73
C GLY A 57 -0.84 13.28 -1.08
N MET A 58 -2.07 13.30 -0.59
CA MET A 58 -2.76 14.51 -0.09
C MET A 58 -1.94 15.31 0.92
N THR A 59 -1.18 14.62 1.79
CA THR A 59 -0.40 15.25 2.87
C THR A 59 1.05 15.54 2.50
N TRP A 60 1.47 15.19 1.27
CA TRP A 60 2.85 15.33 0.84
C TRP A 60 3.17 16.74 0.38
N PRO A 61 4.48 17.11 0.35
CA PRO A 61 4.91 18.40 -0.18
C PRO A 61 4.54 18.59 -1.66
N GLY A 62 4.09 19.80 -2.01
CA GLY A 62 3.66 20.15 -3.38
C GLY A 62 4.75 19.94 -4.44
N GLN A 63 6.02 20.11 -4.09
CA GLN A 63 7.16 19.88 -5.00
C GLN A 63 7.26 18.45 -5.53
N TYR A 64 6.61 17.47 -4.87
CA TYR A 64 6.53 16.08 -5.31
C TYR A 64 5.14 15.68 -5.84
N GLY A 65 4.29 16.66 -6.10
CA GLY A 65 2.92 16.45 -6.57
C GLY A 65 1.90 16.23 -5.45
N GLY A 66 2.30 16.43 -4.18
CA GLY A 66 1.41 16.32 -3.04
C GLY A 66 0.46 17.50 -2.88
N GLY A 67 -0.60 17.30 -2.11
CA GLY A 67 -1.67 18.27 -1.90
C GLY A 67 -1.47 19.21 -0.72
N GLU A 68 -0.47 18.99 0.14
CA GLU A 68 -0.21 19.74 1.39
C GLU A 68 -1.45 19.87 2.31
N LYS A 69 -2.37 18.90 2.19
CA LYS A 69 -3.62 18.86 2.96
C LYS A 69 -3.41 18.28 4.35
N SER A 70 -4.37 18.52 5.22
CA SER A 70 -4.36 17.97 6.58
C SER A 70 -4.58 16.44 6.59
N ASN A 71 -4.18 15.80 7.69
CA ASN A 71 -4.50 14.39 7.92
C ASN A 71 -6.01 14.15 8.06
N PHE A 72 -6.77 15.16 8.53
CA PHE A 72 -8.23 15.07 8.60
C PHE A 72 -8.85 15.06 7.19
N ALA A 73 -8.42 15.92 6.28
CA ALA A 73 -8.88 15.91 4.90
C ALA A 73 -8.60 14.54 4.25
N ARG A 74 -7.40 13.99 4.44
CA ARG A 74 -7.06 12.65 3.97
C ARG A 74 -7.95 11.56 4.59
N LEU A 75 -8.28 11.67 5.88
CA LEU A 75 -9.18 10.73 6.56
C LEU A 75 -10.57 10.76 5.94
N VAL A 76 -11.13 11.95 5.69
CA VAL A 76 -12.46 12.11 5.06
C VAL A 76 -12.52 11.43 3.69
N VAL A 77 -11.54 11.71 2.82
CA VAL A 77 -11.48 11.08 1.48
C VAL A 77 -11.37 9.57 1.60
N THR A 78 -10.48 9.08 2.47
CA THR A 78 -10.27 7.64 2.67
C THR A 78 -11.53 6.95 3.19
N GLU A 79 -12.19 7.54 4.17
CA GLU A 79 -13.42 7.01 4.78
C GLU A 79 -14.53 6.86 3.74
N GLU A 80 -14.79 7.91 2.96
CA GLU A 80 -15.84 7.88 1.94
C GLU A 80 -15.55 6.87 0.82
N LEU A 81 -14.30 6.81 0.33
CA LEU A 81 -13.90 5.86 -0.70
C LEU A 81 -14.05 4.41 -0.23
N LEU A 82 -13.57 4.09 0.98
CA LEU A 82 -13.66 2.73 1.52
C LEU A 82 -15.11 2.36 1.86
N ALA A 83 -15.88 3.26 2.45
CA ALA A 83 -17.28 3.01 2.78
C ALA A 83 -18.14 2.76 1.52
N ALA A 84 -17.81 3.40 0.42
CA ALA A 84 -18.43 3.15 -0.88
C ALA A 84 -17.94 1.85 -1.56
N GLY A 85 -16.87 1.23 -1.06
CA GLY A 85 -16.23 0.07 -1.69
C GLY A 85 -15.51 0.45 -2.98
N ALA A 86 -14.90 1.62 -3.03
CA ALA A 86 -14.13 2.07 -4.19
C ALA A 86 -12.84 1.23 -4.37
N PRO A 87 -12.44 0.91 -5.62
CA PRO A 87 -11.28 0.05 -5.89
C PRO A 87 -9.96 0.82 -5.77
N VAL A 88 -9.44 0.90 -4.54
CA VAL A 88 -8.26 1.72 -4.22
C VAL A 88 -6.95 0.93 -4.10
N SER A 89 -6.98 -0.40 -4.32
CA SER A 89 -5.79 -1.27 -4.13
C SER A 89 -4.59 -0.82 -4.97
N ALA A 90 -4.80 -0.35 -6.21
CA ALA A 90 -3.70 -0.01 -7.11
C ALA A 90 -2.70 0.98 -6.51
N HIS A 91 -3.17 2.06 -5.90
CA HIS A 91 -2.31 3.10 -5.32
C HIS A 91 -2.11 2.96 -3.80
N TRP A 92 -2.85 2.05 -3.14
CA TRP A 92 -2.93 2.00 -1.69
C TRP A 92 -1.57 1.89 -0.99
N ILE A 93 -0.77 0.90 -1.39
CA ILE A 93 0.55 0.68 -0.80
C ILE A 93 1.49 1.85 -1.14
N ALA A 94 1.44 2.33 -2.39
CA ALA A 94 2.26 3.44 -2.84
C ALA A 94 1.98 4.73 -2.03
N ASP A 95 0.71 5.09 -1.82
CA ASP A 95 0.29 6.28 -1.08
C ASP A 95 0.53 6.15 0.43
N ARG A 96 0.29 4.96 1.00
CA ARG A 96 0.24 4.77 2.45
C ARG A 96 1.54 4.32 3.08
N GLN A 97 2.39 3.64 2.32
CA GLN A 97 3.61 3.02 2.82
C GLN A 97 4.84 3.52 2.07
N SER A 98 4.92 3.28 0.76
CA SER A 98 6.12 3.59 -0.04
C SER A 98 6.39 5.08 -0.13
N GLY A 99 5.38 5.90 -0.35
CA GLY A 99 5.53 7.36 -0.43
C GLY A 99 6.02 7.98 0.88
N PRO A 100 5.38 7.72 2.03
CA PRO A 100 5.87 8.16 3.35
C PRO A 100 7.28 7.67 3.67
N LEU A 101 7.62 6.43 3.29
CA LEU A 101 8.97 5.89 3.45
C LEU A 101 9.99 6.69 2.64
N LEU A 102 9.69 6.95 1.36
CA LEU A 102 10.56 7.73 0.47
C LEU A 102 10.68 9.18 0.92
N LEU A 103 9.60 9.80 1.40
CA LEU A 103 9.65 11.15 1.97
C LEU A 103 10.57 11.22 3.18
N ARG A 104 10.58 10.20 4.01
CA ARG A 104 11.36 10.18 5.26
C ARG A 104 12.83 9.77 5.03
N PHE A 105 13.09 8.75 4.24
CA PHE A 105 14.41 8.10 4.14
C PHE A 105 15.01 8.15 2.73
N GLY A 106 14.20 8.37 1.69
CA GLY A 106 14.67 8.40 0.31
C GLY A 106 15.62 9.57 0.02
N SER A 107 16.44 9.41 -0.98
CA SER A 107 17.24 10.51 -1.54
C SER A 107 16.34 11.50 -2.29
N GLU A 108 16.85 12.72 -2.53
CA GLU A 108 16.11 13.70 -3.33
C GLU A 108 15.82 13.18 -4.74
N GLN A 109 16.78 12.49 -5.35
CA GLN A 109 16.60 11.84 -6.65
C GLN A 109 15.44 10.82 -6.61
N GLN A 110 15.37 9.98 -5.59
CA GLN A 110 14.29 8.99 -5.43
C GLN A 110 12.94 9.69 -5.24
N ARG A 111 12.85 10.74 -4.42
CA ARG A 111 11.61 11.50 -4.23
C ARG A 111 11.11 12.10 -5.55
N GLN A 112 11.99 12.76 -6.30
CA GLN A 112 11.65 13.34 -7.60
C GLN A 112 11.28 12.28 -8.64
N GLN A 113 11.86 11.11 -8.59
CA GLN A 113 11.61 10.05 -9.55
C GLN A 113 10.27 9.34 -9.30
N TYR A 114 9.93 9.05 -8.05
CA TYR A 114 8.81 8.15 -7.74
C TYR A 114 7.55 8.87 -7.27
N LEU A 115 7.68 9.88 -6.39
CA LEU A 115 6.52 10.48 -5.73
C LEU A 115 5.53 11.14 -6.70
N PRO A 116 5.96 11.87 -7.75
CA PRO A 116 5.01 12.47 -8.68
C PRO A 116 4.14 11.45 -9.41
N GLY A 117 4.70 10.31 -9.80
CA GLY A 117 3.94 9.23 -10.44
C GLY A 117 2.95 8.56 -9.49
N ILE A 118 3.32 8.43 -8.22
CA ILE A 118 2.40 7.92 -7.18
C ILE A 118 1.26 8.92 -6.97
N ALA A 119 1.56 10.22 -6.81
CA ALA A 119 0.54 11.25 -6.57
C ALA A 119 -0.46 11.37 -7.74
N ARG A 120 -0.04 11.10 -8.98
CA ARG A 120 -0.95 11.01 -10.13
C ARG A 120 -1.73 9.71 -10.23
N GLY A 121 -1.52 8.74 -9.33
CA GLY A 121 -2.17 7.44 -9.39
C GLY A 121 -1.72 6.55 -10.56
N GLU A 122 -0.50 6.73 -11.04
CA GLU A 122 0.07 6.07 -12.21
C GLU A 122 1.24 5.13 -11.88
N SER A 123 1.79 5.22 -10.66
CA SER A 123 2.92 4.41 -10.21
C SER A 123 2.56 3.62 -8.96
N TYR A 124 2.65 2.30 -9.08
CA TYR A 124 2.20 1.36 -8.04
C TYR A 124 3.36 0.59 -7.46
N PHE A 125 3.27 0.33 -6.15
CA PHE A 125 4.33 -0.32 -5.39
C PHE A 125 3.79 -1.53 -4.63
N SER A 126 4.64 -2.53 -4.48
CA SER A 126 4.48 -3.65 -3.56
C SER A 126 5.52 -3.59 -2.46
N ILE A 127 5.28 -4.32 -1.39
CA ILE A 127 6.23 -4.51 -0.31
C ILE A 127 6.71 -5.96 -0.32
N GLY A 128 8.04 -6.14 -0.30
CA GLY A 128 8.69 -7.43 -0.27
C GLY A 128 9.43 -7.64 1.06
N MET A 129 8.71 -8.00 2.11
CA MET A 129 9.29 -8.29 3.43
C MET A 129 9.37 -9.79 3.68
N SER A 130 8.22 -10.47 3.75
CA SER A 130 8.12 -11.88 4.11
C SER A 130 8.77 -12.80 3.08
N GLU A 131 9.31 -13.92 3.58
CA GLU A 131 9.88 -15.02 2.79
C GLU A 131 9.19 -16.34 3.16
N PRO A 132 9.31 -17.42 2.38
CA PRO A 132 8.67 -18.69 2.70
C PRO A 132 8.92 -19.18 4.14
N ASP A 133 10.13 -18.96 4.66
CA ASP A 133 10.53 -19.37 6.02
C ASP A 133 10.57 -18.20 7.02
N THR A 134 10.20 -16.98 6.61
CA THR A 134 10.42 -15.75 7.39
C THR A 134 9.22 -14.81 7.28
N GLY A 135 8.44 -14.74 8.35
CA GLY A 135 7.30 -13.81 8.47
C GLY A 135 7.37 -13.08 9.80
N SER A 136 6.90 -13.69 10.89
CA SER A 136 6.96 -13.09 12.24
C SER A 136 8.39 -12.84 12.70
N ASP A 137 9.35 -13.68 12.33
CA ASP A 137 10.78 -13.48 12.56
C ASP A 137 11.45 -12.76 11.37
N LEU A 138 11.00 -11.54 11.09
CA LEU A 138 11.44 -10.77 9.93
C LEU A 138 12.95 -10.45 9.92
N ALA A 139 13.60 -10.42 11.09
CA ALA A 139 15.05 -10.20 11.17
C ALA A 139 15.86 -11.36 10.57
N SER A 140 15.24 -12.50 10.30
CA SER A 140 15.86 -13.70 9.71
C SER A 140 15.75 -13.76 8.18
N VAL A 141 15.44 -12.66 7.49
CA VAL A 141 15.40 -12.63 6.01
C VAL A 141 16.70 -13.12 5.40
N ARG A 142 16.57 -13.92 4.34
CA ARG A 142 17.65 -14.60 3.63
C ARG A 142 17.88 -14.05 2.21
N THR A 143 16.91 -13.33 1.64
CA THR A 143 17.12 -12.64 0.36
C THR A 143 18.34 -11.74 0.49
N THR A 144 19.34 -11.97 -0.35
CA THR A 144 20.62 -11.24 -0.32
C THR A 144 20.69 -10.19 -1.41
N ALA A 145 21.45 -9.13 -1.15
CA ALA A 145 21.86 -8.15 -2.14
C ALA A 145 23.37 -7.97 -2.04
N THR A 146 24.11 -8.59 -2.95
CA THR A 146 25.57 -8.55 -2.98
C THR A 146 26.03 -7.39 -3.87
N ALA A 147 26.91 -6.54 -3.34
CA ALA A 147 27.45 -5.41 -4.10
C ALA A 147 28.31 -5.90 -5.29
N GLU A 148 28.03 -5.35 -6.48
CA GLU A 148 28.73 -5.66 -7.73
C GLU A 148 28.88 -4.38 -8.56
N GLY A 149 30.09 -3.82 -8.59
CA GLY A 149 30.34 -2.53 -9.24
C GLY A 149 29.41 -1.44 -8.70
N ASP A 150 28.63 -0.80 -9.56
CA ASP A 150 27.66 0.24 -9.21
C ASP A 150 26.23 -0.31 -8.95
N ALA A 151 26.10 -1.62 -8.81
CA ALA A 151 24.82 -2.29 -8.57
C ALA A 151 24.87 -3.22 -7.36
N TYR A 152 23.70 -3.72 -7.00
CA TYR A 152 23.50 -4.89 -6.15
C TYR A 152 22.92 -6.04 -6.98
N ARG A 153 23.45 -7.24 -6.78
CA ARG A 153 22.86 -8.48 -7.30
C ARG A 153 21.97 -9.09 -6.25
N ILE A 154 20.66 -9.16 -6.54
CA ILE A 154 19.65 -9.68 -5.61
C ILE A 154 19.34 -11.13 -5.96
N ASN A 155 19.33 -11.98 -4.93
CA ASN A 155 18.92 -13.39 -5.00
C ASN A 155 18.05 -13.74 -3.80
N GLY A 156 16.93 -14.43 -4.03
CA GLY A 156 16.03 -14.88 -2.99
C GLY A 156 14.57 -14.92 -3.43
N THR A 157 13.68 -15.12 -2.47
CA THR A 157 12.24 -15.23 -2.74
C THR A 157 11.45 -14.45 -1.69
N LYS A 158 10.54 -13.60 -2.14
CA LYS A 158 9.55 -12.93 -1.32
C LYS A 158 8.17 -13.56 -1.55
N ILE A 159 7.35 -13.58 -0.50
CA ILE A 159 6.01 -14.14 -0.56
C ILE A 159 5.00 -13.20 0.11
N TRP A 160 3.73 -13.36 -0.22
CA TRP A 160 2.62 -12.54 0.26
C TRP A 160 2.72 -11.08 -0.15
N SER A 161 3.37 -10.81 -1.29
CA SER A 161 3.49 -9.47 -1.84
C SER A 161 2.20 -9.07 -2.56
N THR A 162 1.51 -8.07 -2.02
CA THR A 162 0.22 -7.61 -2.54
C THR A 162 0.37 -7.03 -3.95
N ASP A 163 -0.46 -7.50 -4.88
CA ASP A 163 -0.60 -7.01 -6.26
C ASP A 163 0.72 -6.91 -7.07
N ALA A 164 1.79 -7.63 -6.68
CA ALA A 164 3.10 -7.50 -7.33
C ALA A 164 3.06 -7.78 -8.84
N HIS A 165 2.16 -8.65 -9.32
CA HIS A 165 1.99 -8.94 -10.75
C HIS A 165 1.40 -7.77 -11.55
N ARG A 166 0.78 -6.79 -10.89
CA ARG A 166 0.18 -5.59 -11.47
C ARG A 166 1.03 -4.34 -11.24
N ASN A 167 1.86 -4.35 -10.20
CA ASN A 167 2.62 -3.19 -9.75
C ASN A 167 3.91 -2.99 -10.56
N HIS A 168 4.47 -1.79 -10.50
CA HIS A 168 5.68 -1.40 -11.22
C HIS A 168 6.94 -1.70 -10.41
N TYR A 169 6.90 -1.41 -9.11
CA TYR A 169 8.05 -1.47 -8.21
C TYR A 169 7.75 -2.26 -6.95
N MET A 170 8.81 -2.74 -6.31
CA MET A 170 8.75 -3.33 -4.99
C MET A 170 9.80 -2.69 -4.08
N ILE A 171 9.42 -2.30 -2.88
CA ILE A 171 10.39 -2.01 -1.82
C ILE A 171 10.70 -3.33 -1.13
N CYS A 172 11.90 -3.84 -1.36
CA CYS A 172 12.32 -5.17 -0.95
C CYS A 172 13.29 -5.09 0.23
N LEU A 173 12.96 -5.76 1.34
CA LEU A 173 13.88 -5.94 2.46
C LEU A 173 14.86 -7.06 2.13
N VAL A 174 16.15 -6.74 2.13
CA VAL A 174 17.24 -7.65 1.75
C VAL A 174 18.39 -7.56 2.73
N ARG A 175 19.25 -8.56 2.73
CA ARG A 175 20.47 -8.58 3.49
C ARG A 175 21.63 -8.12 2.60
N THR A 176 22.20 -6.96 2.92
CA THR A 176 23.35 -6.36 2.21
C THR A 176 24.68 -6.67 2.88
N GLU A 177 24.67 -7.09 4.16
CA GLU A 177 25.87 -7.42 4.93
C GLU A 177 25.68 -8.79 5.59
N PRO A 178 26.77 -9.52 5.92
CA PRO A 178 26.68 -10.77 6.64
C PRO A 178 25.92 -10.63 7.97
N ALA A 179 25.23 -11.69 8.38
CA ALA A 179 24.57 -11.72 9.67
C ALA A 179 25.59 -11.53 10.80
N SER A 180 25.24 -10.74 11.80
CA SER A 180 26.04 -10.47 12.99
C SER A 180 25.24 -10.81 14.27
N GLU A 181 25.85 -10.61 15.44
CA GLU A 181 25.15 -10.74 16.73
C GLU A 181 23.92 -9.82 16.81
N ASN A 182 24.02 -8.63 16.21
CA ASN A 182 22.86 -7.78 16.03
C ASN A 182 22.07 -8.22 14.79
N ARG A 183 21.01 -8.99 14.99
CA ARG A 183 20.15 -9.53 13.94
C ARG A 183 19.53 -8.48 13.02
N HIS A 184 19.37 -7.25 13.49
CA HIS A 184 18.78 -6.12 12.78
C HIS A 184 19.78 -5.35 11.92
N ALA A 185 21.09 -5.56 12.12
CA ALA A 185 22.12 -4.93 11.31
C ALA A 185 22.26 -5.63 9.94
N GLY A 186 22.78 -4.89 8.96
CA GLY A 186 23.05 -5.40 7.62
C GLY A 186 21.81 -5.66 6.77
N LEU A 187 20.65 -5.18 7.20
CA LEU A 187 19.41 -5.19 6.42
C LEU A 187 19.24 -3.84 5.70
N SER A 188 18.77 -3.88 4.46
CA SER A 188 18.50 -2.70 3.64
C SER A 188 17.16 -2.84 2.93
N GLN A 189 16.52 -1.71 2.63
CA GLN A 189 15.39 -1.69 1.70
C GLN A 189 15.87 -1.18 0.34
N ILE A 190 15.53 -1.92 -0.72
CA ILE A 190 15.91 -1.59 -2.10
C ILE A 190 14.66 -1.53 -2.97
N ILE A 191 14.58 -0.51 -3.83
CA ILE A 191 13.52 -0.39 -4.82
C ILE A 191 13.89 -1.25 -6.02
N VAL A 192 13.11 -2.31 -6.25
CA VAL A 192 13.27 -3.21 -7.38
C VAL A 192 12.18 -2.94 -8.41
N ASP A 193 12.56 -2.83 -9.67
CA ASP A 193 11.61 -2.82 -10.80
C ASP A 193 11.12 -4.24 -11.02
N LEU A 194 9.83 -4.47 -10.92
CA LEU A 194 9.20 -5.79 -11.09
C LEU A 194 9.17 -6.26 -12.56
N LYS A 195 9.54 -5.39 -13.50
CA LYS A 195 9.72 -5.72 -14.92
C LYS A 195 11.18 -6.02 -15.27
N ASN A 196 12.08 -5.97 -14.28
CA ASN A 196 13.50 -6.28 -14.47
C ASN A 196 13.69 -7.76 -14.83
N ASP A 197 14.64 -8.02 -15.72
CA ASP A 197 15.05 -9.38 -16.06
C ASP A 197 15.55 -10.13 -14.81
N GLY A 198 15.07 -11.35 -14.61
CA GLY A 198 15.35 -12.17 -13.43
C GLY A 198 14.39 -11.98 -12.25
N ALA A 199 13.50 -10.98 -12.28
CA ALA A 199 12.39 -10.87 -11.33
C ALA A 199 11.17 -11.67 -11.86
N GLN A 200 10.83 -12.77 -11.21
CA GLN A 200 9.69 -13.61 -11.59
C GLN A 200 8.56 -13.42 -10.58
N VAL A 201 7.46 -12.82 -11.02
CA VAL A 201 6.27 -12.61 -10.20
C VAL A 201 5.25 -13.69 -10.49
N ARG A 202 4.82 -14.41 -9.46
CA ARG A 202 3.88 -15.53 -9.56
C ARG A 202 2.67 -15.29 -8.66
N PRO A 203 1.47 -15.02 -9.21
CA PRO A 203 0.26 -14.88 -8.42
C PRO A 203 -0.06 -16.15 -7.62
N ILE A 204 -0.53 -15.95 -6.39
CA ILE A 204 -1.01 -17.00 -5.50
C ILE A 204 -2.52 -16.94 -5.49
N ARG A 205 -3.15 -17.99 -6.04
CA ARG A 205 -4.60 -18.06 -6.09
C ARG A 205 -5.16 -18.42 -4.70
N ASN A 206 -6.07 -17.59 -4.19
CA ASN A 206 -6.75 -17.82 -2.92
C ASN A 206 -8.00 -18.71 -3.09
N MET A 207 -8.64 -19.10 -1.97
CA MET A 207 -9.84 -19.96 -1.99
C MET A 207 -11.05 -19.33 -2.66
N ALA A 208 -11.14 -18.00 -2.69
CA ALA A 208 -12.20 -17.25 -3.38
C ALA A 208 -11.93 -17.08 -4.89
N GLY A 209 -10.76 -17.50 -5.36
CA GLY A 209 -10.33 -17.40 -6.76
C GLY A 209 -9.60 -16.10 -7.10
N GLY A 210 -9.38 -15.22 -6.13
CA GLY A 210 -8.58 -14.00 -6.27
C GLY A 210 -7.07 -14.30 -6.29
N GLU A 211 -6.29 -13.33 -6.76
CA GLU A 211 -4.82 -13.42 -6.90
C GLU A 211 -4.14 -12.18 -6.28
N ASP A 212 -4.61 -11.76 -5.09
CA ASP A 212 -4.16 -10.53 -4.44
C ASP A 212 -2.70 -10.62 -3.99
N PHE A 213 -2.22 -11.82 -3.67
CA PHE A 213 -0.87 -12.04 -3.19
C PHE A 213 0.01 -12.73 -4.24
N ASN A 214 1.31 -12.51 -4.10
CA ASN A 214 2.29 -13.06 -5.04
C ASN A 214 3.52 -13.62 -4.33
N GLU A 215 4.11 -14.64 -4.93
CA GLU A 215 5.52 -14.99 -4.77
C GLU A 215 6.34 -14.17 -5.77
N VAL A 216 7.47 -13.63 -5.33
CA VAL A 216 8.42 -12.92 -6.19
C VAL A 216 9.81 -13.55 -6.02
N VAL A 217 10.28 -14.20 -7.06
CA VAL A 217 11.60 -14.83 -7.10
C VAL A 217 12.59 -13.90 -7.78
N PHE A 218 13.69 -13.62 -7.12
CA PHE A 218 14.83 -12.89 -7.67
C PHE A 218 15.95 -13.87 -8.01
N ASP A 219 16.26 -13.98 -9.30
CA ASP A 219 17.38 -14.77 -9.81
C ASP A 219 18.37 -13.84 -10.49
N ASN A 220 19.45 -13.51 -9.76
CA ASN A 220 20.52 -12.63 -10.21
C ASN A 220 20.05 -11.25 -10.71
N VAL A 221 19.03 -10.67 -10.09
CA VAL A 221 18.48 -9.36 -10.45
C VAL A 221 19.49 -8.26 -10.13
N LEU A 222 19.91 -7.51 -11.14
CA LEU A 222 20.81 -6.37 -10.97
C LEU A 222 20.00 -5.09 -10.72
N VAL A 223 20.30 -4.41 -9.61
CA VAL A 223 19.64 -3.17 -9.21
C VAL A 223 20.70 -2.11 -8.91
N PRO A 224 20.64 -0.92 -9.52
CA PRO A 224 21.59 0.17 -9.25
C PRO A 224 21.64 0.55 -7.77
N LYS A 225 22.82 0.98 -7.29
CA LYS A 225 23.03 1.34 -5.87
C LYS A 225 22.19 2.54 -5.43
N ASP A 226 21.83 3.43 -6.32
CA ASP A 226 20.94 4.57 -6.05
C ASP A 226 19.49 4.18 -5.74
N ARG A 227 19.14 2.89 -5.89
CA ARG A 227 17.84 2.33 -5.51
C ARG A 227 17.76 1.92 -4.04
N VAL A 228 18.84 1.94 -3.28
CA VAL A 228 18.81 1.70 -1.84
C VAL A 228 18.12 2.88 -1.16
N VAL A 229 17.11 2.60 -0.35
CA VAL A 229 16.42 3.62 0.43
C VAL A 229 17.23 3.93 1.68
N GLY A 230 17.63 5.18 1.85
CA GLY A 230 18.48 5.61 2.97
C GLY A 230 19.88 5.00 2.93
N GLU A 231 20.42 4.67 4.10
CA GLU A 231 21.78 4.11 4.24
C GLU A 231 21.73 2.58 4.17
N PRO A 232 22.66 1.94 3.40
CA PRO A 232 22.81 0.49 3.42
C PRO A 232 23.05 -0.04 4.85
N GLY A 233 22.48 -1.20 5.17
CA GLY A 233 22.58 -1.82 6.50
C GLY A 233 21.66 -1.22 7.57
N LYS A 234 20.91 -0.14 7.29
CA LYS A 234 20.03 0.56 8.24
C LYS A 234 18.51 0.30 7.99
N GLY A 235 18.16 -0.67 7.17
CA GLY A 235 16.78 -0.94 6.75
C GLY A 235 15.82 -1.31 7.87
N TRP A 236 16.31 -1.82 9.01
CA TRP A 236 15.41 -2.21 10.11
C TRP A 236 14.59 -1.04 10.68
N ALA A 237 15.21 0.13 10.84
CA ALA A 237 14.51 1.33 11.29
C ALA A 237 13.44 1.79 10.28
N GLN A 238 13.70 1.57 9.00
CA GLN A 238 12.76 1.88 7.91
C GLN A 238 11.54 0.95 7.99
N VAL A 239 11.77 -0.37 8.09
CA VAL A 239 10.71 -1.39 8.23
C VAL A 239 9.80 -1.12 9.44
N THR A 240 10.38 -0.85 10.60
CA THR A 240 9.58 -0.56 11.81
C THR A 240 8.75 0.71 11.68
N SER A 241 9.27 1.72 10.99
CA SER A 241 8.53 2.94 10.65
C SER A 241 7.37 2.67 9.68
N GLU A 242 7.60 1.85 8.66
CA GLU A 242 6.61 1.49 7.64
C GLU A 242 5.44 0.69 8.22
N LEU A 243 5.72 -0.31 9.08
CA LEU A 243 4.70 -1.11 9.74
C LEU A 243 3.74 -0.28 10.62
N ALA A 244 4.18 0.85 11.16
CA ALA A 244 3.32 1.75 11.90
C ALA A 244 2.24 2.39 11.02
N TYR A 245 2.57 2.73 9.78
CA TYR A 245 1.60 3.26 8.80
C TYR A 245 0.67 2.17 8.28
N GLU A 246 1.19 0.97 8.01
CA GLU A 246 0.40 -0.17 7.52
C GLU A 246 -0.73 -0.56 8.47
N ARG A 247 -0.50 -0.49 9.79
CA ARG A 247 -1.40 -1.09 10.78
C ARG A 247 -2.39 -0.13 11.43
N SER A 248 -2.43 1.12 11.02
CA SER A 248 -3.19 2.18 11.70
C SER A 248 -4.36 2.76 10.90
N GLY A 249 -4.68 2.20 9.75
CA GLY A 249 -5.68 2.77 8.85
C GLY A 249 -7.11 2.25 9.05
N PRO A 250 -8.13 2.99 8.57
CA PRO A 250 -9.53 2.62 8.64
C PRO A 250 -9.90 1.44 7.73
N GLU A 251 -9.04 1.05 6.81
CA GLU A 251 -9.23 -0.08 5.90
C GLU A 251 -9.48 -1.40 6.64
N ARG A 252 -9.02 -1.50 7.88
CA ARG A 252 -9.18 -2.70 8.71
C ARG A 252 -10.64 -3.04 9.03
N PHE A 253 -11.52 -2.06 8.99
CA PHE A 253 -12.95 -2.26 9.24
C PHE A 253 -13.84 -1.71 8.10
N LEU A 254 -13.40 -0.71 7.35
CA LEU A 254 -14.20 -0.12 6.29
C LEU A 254 -14.17 -0.94 4.99
N SER A 255 -13.18 -1.80 4.76
CA SER A 255 -13.14 -2.65 3.56
C SER A 255 -14.39 -3.54 3.42
N ALA A 256 -14.97 -3.99 4.52
CA ALA A 256 -16.20 -4.79 4.52
C ALA A 256 -17.48 -3.97 4.75
N TYR A 257 -17.38 -2.66 4.91
CA TYR A 257 -18.53 -1.82 5.31
C TYR A 257 -19.69 -1.88 4.31
N ARG A 258 -19.38 -1.91 3.01
CA ARG A 258 -20.42 -2.01 1.97
C ARG A 258 -21.23 -3.31 2.05
N VAL A 259 -20.59 -4.43 2.43
CA VAL A 259 -21.30 -5.70 2.69
C VAL A 259 -22.23 -5.56 3.89
N PHE A 260 -21.78 -4.88 4.94
CA PHE A 260 -22.62 -4.59 6.11
C PHE A 260 -23.84 -3.72 5.74
N VAL A 261 -23.64 -2.67 4.93
CA VAL A 261 -24.75 -1.82 4.45
C VAL A 261 -25.78 -2.64 3.65
N GLU A 262 -25.32 -3.54 2.77
CA GLU A 262 -26.23 -4.43 2.03
C GLU A 262 -26.96 -5.40 2.95
N LEU A 263 -26.30 -5.93 3.96
CA LEU A 263 -26.96 -6.77 4.97
C LEU A 263 -28.09 -6.00 5.68
N VAL A 264 -27.81 -4.79 6.16
CA VAL A 264 -28.81 -3.92 6.81
C VAL A 264 -29.99 -3.64 5.86
N ARG A 265 -29.70 -3.35 4.58
CA ARG A 265 -30.74 -3.11 3.56
C ARG A 265 -31.65 -4.33 3.36
N ILE A 266 -31.07 -5.54 3.36
CA ILE A 266 -31.83 -6.80 3.18
C ILE A 266 -32.65 -7.13 4.43
N CYS A 267 -32.08 -6.95 5.62
CA CYS A 267 -32.75 -7.25 6.89
C CYS A 267 -33.88 -6.24 7.22
N GLY A 268 -33.77 -5.01 6.70
CA GLY A 268 -34.68 -3.91 7.03
C GLY A 268 -34.59 -3.48 8.51
N ASP A 269 -35.56 -2.69 8.95
CA ASP A 269 -35.60 -2.10 10.30
C ASP A 269 -35.93 -3.11 11.42
N GLN A 270 -36.44 -4.27 11.05
CA GLN A 270 -36.82 -5.32 12.00
C GLN A 270 -36.29 -6.68 11.56
N PRO A 271 -35.00 -6.96 11.84
CA PRO A 271 -34.40 -8.24 11.50
C PRO A 271 -35.08 -9.38 12.27
N THR A 272 -35.25 -10.55 11.62
CA THR A 272 -35.69 -11.76 12.32
C THR A 272 -34.65 -12.19 13.36
N SER A 273 -35.04 -13.06 14.31
CA SER A 273 -34.10 -13.56 15.33
C SER A 273 -32.89 -14.28 14.74
N GLU A 274 -33.03 -14.90 13.57
CA GLU A 274 -31.92 -15.54 12.84
C GLU A 274 -30.97 -14.51 12.16
N GLN A 275 -31.52 -13.36 11.73
CA GLN A 275 -30.74 -12.28 11.11
C GLN A 275 -30.03 -11.38 12.14
N ALA A 276 -30.49 -11.40 13.40
CA ALA A 276 -29.96 -10.61 14.49
C ALA A 276 -28.83 -11.33 15.27
N ALA A 277 -28.64 -12.63 15.06
CA ALA A 277 -27.60 -13.46 15.67
C ALA A 277 -26.31 -13.45 14.83
#